data_8d67137cb344277c0bffe8bd9df1f5b7
#
_entry.id   8d67137cb344277c0bffe8bd9df1f5b7
#
_cell.length_a   1.000
_cell.length_b   1.000
_cell.length_c   1.000
_cell.angle_alpha   90.00
_cell.angle_beta   90.00
_cell.angle_gamma   90.00
#
_symmetry.space_group_name_H-M   'P 1'
#
loop_
_entity.id
_entity.type
_entity.pdbx_description
1 polymer ?
#
loop_
_entity_poly.entity_id
_entity_poly.type
_entity_poly.pdbx_seq_one_letter_code
_entity_poly.pdbx_strand_id
1 'polypeptide(L)'
;EMGLWAFRGLPVPRCVVARGRDTARMLAEHFGLETGEACCQGAYLDRDLLAWSLPGLTIGPMAEEEIPLAGEVYHGRTDYVRERAEAGELFSARMEGVFAGFIGFHDDGSTGLLEVLPPYRRRGIAQCLEKFMINFCLERGWTSYGQIYTDNDASFALQGSLGITVDREHTLSWCFAPEEA
;
A
#
# COMPACT_ATOMS: atom_id res chain seq x y z
N GLU A 1 -16.87 -5.61 -27.79
CA GLU A 1 -15.42 -5.55 -28.13
C GLU A 1 -14.90 -4.13 -27.89
N MET A 2 -14.62 -3.75 -26.65
CA MET A 2 -13.88 -2.52 -26.40
C MET A 2 -12.44 -2.73 -26.82
N GLY A 3 -12.07 -1.92 -27.79
CA GLY A 3 -10.91 -1.91 -28.63
C GLY A 3 -9.55 -2.07 -27.99
N LEU A 4 -9.07 -3.29 -27.82
CA LEU A 4 -7.63 -3.60 -27.68
C LEU A 4 -6.78 -2.99 -28.83
N TRP A 5 -7.44 -2.46 -29.89
CA TRP A 5 -6.77 -1.71 -30.97
C TRP A 5 -5.92 -0.54 -30.46
N ALA A 6 -6.32 0.10 -29.34
CA ALA A 6 -5.59 1.21 -28.74
C ALA A 6 -4.22 0.78 -28.17
N PHE A 7 -4.03 -0.49 -27.89
CA PHE A 7 -2.79 -1.06 -27.33
C PHE A 7 -1.89 -1.72 -28.39
N ARG A 8 -2.32 -1.76 -29.65
CA ARG A 8 -1.52 -2.35 -30.74
C ARG A 8 -0.20 -1.61 -30.92
N GLY A 9 0.89 -2.38 -30.88
CA GLY A 9 2.25 -1.86 -31.07
C GLY A 9 2.85 -1.17 -29.85
N LEU A 10 2.16 -1.14 -28.71
CA LEU A 10 2.79 -0.75 -27.46
C LEU A 10 3.70 -1.87 -26.93
N PRO A 11 4.83 -1.52 -26.29
CA PRO A 11 5.65 -2.53 -25.61
C PRO A 11 4.82 -3.19 -24.50
N VAL A 12 5.14 -4.44 -24.18
CA VAL A 12 4.53 -5.16 -23.07
C VAL A 12 4.86 -4.40 -21.77
N PRO A 13 3.87 -3.91 -21.03
CA PRO A 13 4.12 -3.22 -19.77
C PRO A 13 4.55 -4.21 -18.68
N ARG A 14 5.39 -3.77 -17.74
CA ARG A 14 5.76 -4.60 -16.58
C ARG A 14 4.58 -4.81 -15.62
N CYS A 15 3.70 -3.82 -15.55
CA CYS A 15 2.51 -3.84 -14.72
C CYS A 15 1.39 -3.00 -15.35
N VAL A 16 0.16 -3.44 -15.21
CA VAL A 16 -1.06 -2.72 -15.59
C VAL A 16 -2.05 -2.81 -14.44
N VAL A 17 -2.70 -1.70 -14.11
CA VAL A 17 -3.85 -1.70 -13.20
C VAL A 17 -5.12 -1.53 -14.01
N ALA A 18 -6.06 -2.44 -13.82
CA ALA A 18 -7.31 -2.43 -14.54
C ALA A 18 -8.51 -2.34 -13.59
N ARG A 19 -9.49 -1.52 -13.93
CA ARG A 19 -10.76 -1.45 -13.23
C ARG A 19 -11.69 -2.56 -13.72
N GLY A 20 -12.08 -3.44 -12.81
CA GLY A 20 -12.96 -4.58 -13.07
C GLY A 20 -12.24 -5.82 -13.61
N ARG A 21 -12.68 -6.98 -13.15
CA ARG A 21 -12.05 -8.28 -13.46
C ARG A 21 -12.01 -8.62 -14.95
N ASP A 22 -13.05 -8.27 -15.68
CA ASP A 22 -13.10 -8.58 -17.12
C ASP A 22 -12.09 -7.75 -17.90
N THR A 23 -11.91 -6.47 -17.55
CA THR A 23 -10.89 -5.61 -18.14
C THR A 23 -9.48 -6.13 -17.81
N ALA A 24 -9.25 -6.51 -16.55
CA ALA A 24 -7.97 -7.07 -16.12
C ALA A 24 -7.63 -8.34 -16.90
N ARG A 25 -8.57 -9.28 -17.00
CA ARG A 25 -8.38 -10.52 -17.77
C ARG A 25 -8.07 -10.24 -19.24
N MET A 26 -8.82 -9.35 -19.88
CA MET A 26 -8.63 -8.99 -21.27
C MET A 26 -7.23 -8.38 -21.52
N LEU A 27 -6.75 -7.52 -20.63
CA LEU A 27 -5.42 -6.92 -20.72
C LEU A 27 -4.32 -7.95 -20.43
N ALA A 28 -4.52 -8.79 -19.43
CA ALA A 28 -3.58 -9.87 -19.11
C ALA A 28 -3.40 -10.84 -20.30
N GLU A 29 -4.49 -11.29 -20.90
CA GLU A 29 -4.46 -12.13 -22.10
C GLU A 29 -3.77 -11.43 -23.28
N HIS A 30 -4.05 -10.12 -23.49
CA HIS A 30 -3.46 -9.36 -24.61
C HIS A 30 -1.95 -9.17 -24.48
N PHE A 31 -1.46 -8.93 -23.27
CA PHE A 31 -0.05 -8.64 -23.01
C PHE A 31 0.76 -9.83 -22.48
N GLY A 32 0.12 -10.98 -22.23
CA GLY A 32 0.78 -12.13 -21.60
C GLY A 32 1.15 -11.90 -20.14
N LEU A 33 0.30 -11.18 -19.39
CA LEU A 33 0.48 -10.86 -17.98
C LEU A 33 -0.27 -11.83 -17.08
N GLU A 34 0.15 -11.95 -15.83
CA GLU A 34 -0.57 -12.66 -14.77
C GLU A 34 -1.48 -11.66 -14.02
N THR A 35 -2.69 -12.11 -13.68
CA THR A 35 -3.65 -11.31 -12.91
C THR A 35 -3.44 -11.51 -11.42
N GLY A 36 -3.20 -10.43 -10.68
CA GLY A 36 -3.18 -10.43 -9.22
C GLY A 36 -4.59 -10.39 -8.61
N GLU A 37 -4.64 -10.36 -7.30
CA GLU A 37 -5.88 -10.30 -6.54
C GLU A 37 -6.61 -8.97 -6.74
N ALA A 38 -7.94 -8.99 -6.54
CA ALA A 38 -8.76 -7.81 -6.66
C ALA A 38 -8.69 -6.96 -5.38
N CYS A 39 -8.60 -5.65 -5.58
CA CYS A 39 -8.55 -4.65 -4.50
C CYS A 39 -9.67 -3.64 -4.65
N CYS A 40 -10.07 -3.03 -3.53
CA CYS A 40 -10.88 -1.82 -3.48
C CYS A 40 -9.98 -0.59 -3.32
N GLN A 41 -10.30 0.51 -4.01
CA GLN A 41 -9.59 1.78 -3.83
C GLN A 41 -10.16 2.51 -2.62
N GLY A 42 -9.30 2.93 -1.69
CA GLY A 42 -9.63 3.81 -0.58
C GLY A 42 -8.91 5.15 -0.70
N ALA A 43 -9.54 6.23 -0.23
CA ALA A 43 -8.90 7.55 -0.14
C ALA A 43 -9.44 8.34 1.05
N TYR A 44 -8.57 9.12 1.69
CA TYR A 44 -8.96 10.10 2.69
C TYR A 44 -9.29 11.41 1.97
N LEU A 45 -10.59 11.76 1.94
CA LEU A 45 -11.10 12.89 1.15
C LEU A 45 -11.23 14.19 1.97
N ASP A 46 -11.20 14.10 3.30
CA ASP A 46 -11.19 15.25 4.19
C ASP A 46 -9.85 15.99 4.14
N ARG A 47 -9.83 17.21 4.71
CA ARG A 47 -8.62 18.04 4.78
C ARG A 47 -8.11 18.23 6.21
N ASP A 48 -8.81 17.65 7.18
CA ASP A 48 -8.48 17.79 8.58
C ASP A 48 -7.36 16.82 8.99
N LEU A 49 -6.37 17.35 9.71
CA LEU A 49 -5.31 16.52 10.28
C LEU A 49 -5.88 15.60 11.37
N LEU A 50 -5.47 14.36 11.36
CA LEU A 50 -5.89 13.36 12.33
C LEU A 50 -4.98 13.37 13.56
N ALA A 51 -5.54 13.70 14.71
CA ALA A 51 -4.79 13.58 15.97
C ALA A 51 -4.44 12.13 16.27
N TRP A 52 -3.16 11.87 16.59
CA TRP A 52 -2.71 10.58 17.07
C TRP A 52 -1.70 10.75 18.22
N SER A 53 -1.77 9.85 19.16
CA SER A 53 -0.83 9.77 20.28
C SER A 53 -0.88 8.36 20.84
N LEU A 54 0.26 7.78 21.10
CA LEU A 54 0.39 6.52 21.83
C LEU A 54 1.65 6.64 22.67
N PRO A 55 1.55 6.54 24.02
CA PRO A 55 2.72 6.67 24.88
C PRO A 55 3.84 5.69 24.51
N GLY A 56 5.07 6.18 24.41
CA GLY A 56 6.23 5.40 24.01
C GLY A 56 6.38 5.15 22.51
N LEU A 57 5.40 5.55 21.68
CA LEU A 57 5.49 5.41 20.23
C LEU A 57 6.18 6.62 19.60
N THR A 58 7.14 6.35 18.73
CA THR A 58 7.71 7.32 17.79
C THR A 58 7.59 6.81 16.36
N ILE A 59 7.34 7.71 15.40
CA ILE A 59 7.30 7.39 13.98
C ILE A 59 8.28 8.32 13.26
N GLY A 60 9.11 7.76 12.39
CA GLY A 60 10.09 8.50 11.61
C GLY A 60 10.66 7.67 10.46
N PRO A 61 11.55 8.23 9.63
CA PRO A 61 12.15 7.49 8.53
C PRO A 61 12.71 6.13 8.97
N MET A 62 12.59 5.12 8.10
CA MET A 62 13.15 3.79 8.37
C MET A 62 14.67 3.85 8.42
N ALA A 63 15.24 3.23 9.43
CA ALA A 63 16.68 3.10 9.57
C ALA A 63 17.21 1.87 8.80
N GLU A 64 18.46 1.94 8.33
CA GLU A 64 19.09 0.88 7.52
C GLU A 64 19.09 -0.48 8.24
N GLU A 65 19.33 -0.48 9.54
CA GLU A 65 19.33 -1.69 10.38
C GLU A 65 17.95 -2.37 10.53
N GLU A 66 16.85 -1.67 10.21
CA GLU A 66 15.48 -2.18 10.29
C GLU A 66 15.04 -2.88 8.99
N ILE A 67 15.69 -2.57 7.87
CA ILE A 67 15.31 -3.08 6.53
C ILE A 67 15.29 -4.61 6.44
N PRO A 68 16.30 -5.35 6.97
CA PRO A 68 16.27 -6.81 6.85
C PRO A 68 15.04 -7.44 7.52
N LEU A 69 14.72 -6.99 8.73
CA LEU A 69 13.53 -7.50 9.45
C LEU A 69 12.23 -7.03 8.79
N ALA A 70 12.17 -5.78 8.33
CA ALA A 70 11.02 -5.27 7.60
C ALA A 70 10.77 -6.07 6.31
N GLY A 71 11.82 -6.39 5.55
CA GLY A 71 11.74 -7.20 4.34
C GLY A 71 11.29 -8.63 4.61
N GLU A 72 11.80 -9.26 5.67
CA GLU A 72 11.38 -10.60 6.09
C GLU A 72 9.87 -10.62 6.41
N VAL A 73 9.40 -9.65 7.19
CA VAL A 73 7.99 -9.53 7.59
C VAL A 73 7.10 -9.20 6.38
N TYR A 74 7.60 -8.41 5.44
CA TYR A 74 6.91 -8.08 4.21
C TYR A 74 7.13 -9.15 3.13
N HIS A 75 6.68 -10.37 3.41
CA HIS A 75 6.69 -11.52 2.51
C HIS A 75 8.07 -11.86 1.89
N GLY A 76 9.17 -11.56 2.58
CA GLY A 76 10.53 -11.79 2.10
C GLY A 76 11.02 -10.81 1.02
N ARG A 77 10.28 -9.73 0.77
CA ARG A 77 10.59 -8.74 -0.28
C ARG A 77 11.60 -7.69 0.18
N THR A 78 12.75 -8.12 0.68
CA THR A 78 13.78 -7.22 1.25
C THR A 78 14.28 -6.19 0.24
N ASP A 79 14.45 -6.56 -1.03
CA ASP A 79 14.95 -5.63 -2.05
C ASP A 79 13.93 -4.51 -2.33
N TYR A 80 12.64 -4.83 -2.38
CA TYR A 80 11.59 -3.83 -2.53
C TYR A 80 11.50 -2.90 -1.32
N VAL A 81 11.57 -3.44 -0.10
CA VAL A 81 11.60 -2.65 1.12
C VAL A 81 12.82 -1.72 1.15
N ARG A 82 13.99 -2.22 0.74
CA ARG A 82 15.20 -1.42 0.62
C ARG A 82 15.03 -0.26 -0.36
N GLU A 83 14.55 -0.55 -1.55
CA GLU A 83 14.31 0.46 -2.59
C GLU A 83 13.41 1.59 -2.08
N ARG A 84 12.30 1.25 -1.41
CA ARG A 84 11.39 2.24 -0.83
C ARG A 84 12.02 3.02 0.34
N ALA A 85 12.81 2.36 1.17
CA ALA A 85 13.53 3.03 2.27
C ALA A 85 14.58 4.02 1.75
N GLU A 86 15.38 3.64 0.75
CA GLU A 86 16.37 4.49 0.10
C GLU A 86 15.72 5.68 -0.62
N ALA A 87 14.51 5.50 -1.16
CA ALA A 87 13.71 6.59 -1.71
C ALA A 87 13.14 7.55 -0.64
N GLY A 88 13.29 7.23 0.65
CA GLY A 88 12.73 8.02 1.75
C GLY A 88 11.21 7.85 1.92
N GLU A 89 10.66 6.78 1.40
CA GLU A 89 9.22 6.52 1.32
C GLU A 89 8.72 5.52 2.36
N LEU A 90 9.59 5.03 3.25
CA LEU A 90 9.23 4.16 4.36
C LEU A 90 9.46 4.82 5.72
N PHE A 91 8.52 4.61 6.62
CA PHE A 91 8.52 5.14 7.97
C PHE A 91 8.35 4.02 8.99
N SER A 92 9.22 3.98 9.98
CA SER A 92 9.19 3.01 11.07
C SER A 92 8.44 3.53 12.28
N ALA A 93 7.63 2.67 12.87
CA ALA A 93 7.09 2.82 14.21
C ALA A 93 8.02 2.15 15.22
N ARG A 94 8.45 2.89 16.24
CA ARG A 94 9.28 2.36 17.32
C ARG A 94 8.55 2.54 18.65
N MET A 95 8.37 1.44 19.35
CA MET A 95 7.80 1.45 20.69
C MET A 95 8.93 1.42 21.72
N GLU A 96 9.04 2.48 22.53
CA GLU A 96 10.15 2.64 23.51
C GLU A 96 11.53 2.47 22.85
N GLY A 97 11.68 2.97 21.61
CA GLY A 97 12.91 2.87 20.82
C GLY A 97 13.09 1.56 20.09
N VAL A 98 12.22 0.56 20.27
CA VAL A 98 12.32 -0.75 19.60
C VAL A 98 11.42 -0.76 18.35
N PHE A 99 11.95 -1.25 17.22
CA PHE A 99 11.21 -1.40 15.98
C PHE A 99 9.95 -2.28 16.19
N ALA A 100 8.80 -1.73 15.87
CA ALA A 100 7.49 -2.34 16.14
C ALA A 100 6.60 -2.51 14.89
N GLY A 101 6.94 -1.83 13.79
CA GLY A 101 6.20 -1.90 12.55
C GLY A 101 6.60 -0.77 11.60
N PHE A 102 5.97 -0.71 10.44
CA PHE A 102 6.26 0.30 9.42
C PHE A 102 5.07 0.55 8.50
N ILE A 103 5.16 1.63 7.75
CA ILE A 103 4.23 2.03 6.70
C ILE A 103 4.98 2.82 5.63
N GLY A 104 4.47 2.91 4.42
CA GLY A 104 5.09 3.74 3.41
C GLY A 104 4.29 3.92 2.13
N PHE A 105 4.99 4.33 1.09
CA PHE A 105 4.44 4.47 -0.26
C PHE A 105 4.93 3.34 -1.15
N HIS A 106 4.02 2.83 -1.95
CA HIS A 106 4.37 2.04 -3.12
C HIS A 106 4.94 2.94 -4.23
N ASP A 107 5.53 2.33 -5.24
CA ASP A 107 6.09 3.02 -6.41
C ASP A 107 5.06 3.77 -7.26
N ASP A 108 3.78 3.47 -7.12
CA ASP A 108 2.66 4.21 -7.72
C ASP A 108 2.18 5.40 -6.86
N GLY A 109 2.82 5.64 -5.71
CA GLY A 109 2.47 6.69 -4.76
C GLY A 109 1.29 6.36 -3.85
N SER A 110 0.73 5.15 -3.92
CA SER A 110 -0.29 4.72 -2.97
C SER A 110 0.30 4.44 -1.59
N THR A 111 -0.44 4.75 -0.52
CA THR A 111 -0.08 4.40 0.85
C THR A 111 -0.32 2.90 1.08
N GLY A 112 0.66 2.24 1.67
CA GLY A 112 0.61 0.80 1.94
C GLY A 112 1.85 0.34 2.70
N LEU A 113 2.33 -0.87 2.42
CA LEU A 113 3.44 -1.49 3.15
C LEU A 113 3.23 -1.47 4.67
N LEU A 114 1.95 -1.48 5.12
CA LEU A 114 1.63 -1.42 6.54
C LEU A 114 1.81 -2.77 7.20
N GLU A 115 2.81 -2.85 8.09
CA GLU A 115 3.02 -4.02 8.93
C GLU A 115 3.26 -3.63 10.38
N VAL A 116 2.66 -4.40 11.30
CA VAL A 116 2.95 -4.32 12.73
C VAL A 116 3.46 -5.68 13.19
N LEU A 117 4.64 -5.69 13.80
CA LEU A 117 5.26 -6.92 14.29
C LEU A 117 4.36 -7.64 15.32
N PRO A 118 4.29 -8.98 15.31
CA PRO A 118 3.36 -9.74 16.13
C PRO A 118 3.33 -9.35 17.63
N PRO A 119 4.47 -9.09 18.31
CA PRO A 119 4.45 -8.71 19.74
C PRO A 119 3.79 -7.35 20.02
N TYR A 120 3.62 -6.51 18.98
CA TYR A 120 3.10 -5.14 19.09
C TYR A 120 1.70 -4.96 18.53
N ARG A 121 1.10 -6.03 17.97
CA ARG A 121 -0.26 -5.98 17.40
C ARG A 121 -1.30 -5.69 18.47
N ARG A 122 -2.47 -5.16 18.04
CA ARG A 122 -3.62 -4.83 18.90
C ARG A 122 -3.36 -3.75 19.94
N ARG A 123 -2.34 -2.92 19.75
CA ARG A 123 -1.97 -1.80 20.62
C ARG A 123 -2.24 -0.42 20.00
N GLY A 124 -2.92 -0.34 18.86
CA GLY A 124 -3.22 0.93 18.16
C GLY A 124 -2.11 1.45 17.23
N ILE A 125 -0.99 0.73 17.10
CA ILE A 125 0.16 1.18 16.28
C ILE A 125 -0.23 1.34 14.81
N ALA A 126 -0.95 0.38 14.21
CA ALA A 126 -1.41 0.48 12.83
C ALA A 126 -2.25 1.75 12.60
N GLN A 127 -3.15 2.08 13.55
CA GLN A 127 -3.96 3.30 13.47
C GLN A 127 -3.10 4.56 13.54
N CYS A 128 -2.05 4.59 14.38
CA CYS A 128 -1.11 5.71 14.45
C CYS A 128 -0.30 5.85 13.15
N LEU A 129 0.17 4.75 12.57
CA LEU A 129 0.91 4.73 11.32
C LEU A 129 0.05 5.27 10.16
N GLU A 130 -1.19 4.82 10.03
CA GLU A 130 -2.12 5.33 9.02
C GLU A 130 -2.42 6.83 9.19
N LYS A 131 -2.71 7.27 10.41
CA LYS A 131 -2.93 8.70 10.69
C LYS A 131 -1.69 9.55 10.38
N PHE A 132 -0.51 9.03 10.69
CA PHE A 132 0.76 9.67 10.32
C PHE A 132 0.87 9.84 8.80
N MET A 133 0.58 8.80 8.01
CA MET A 133 0.67 8.86 6.55
C MET A 133 -0.39 9.79 5.94
N ILE A 134 -1.62 9.77 6.46
CA ILE A 134 -2.66 10.72 6.04
C ILE A 134 -2.19 12.16 6.27
N ASN A 135 -1.69 12.46 7.47
CA ASN A 135 -1.19 13.79 7.79
C ASN A 135 0.03 14.17 6.92
N PHE A 136 0.95 13.24 6.71
CA PHE A 136 2.12 13.43 5.84
C PHE A 136 1.71 13.83 4.42
N CYS A 137 0.66 13.21 3.87
CA CYS A 137 0.09 13.56 2.57
C CYS A 137 -0.57 14.95 2.61
N LEU A 138 -1.44 15.20 3.59
CA LEU A 138 -2.18 16.46 3.70
C LEU A 138 -1.26 17.68 3.84
N GLU A 139 -0.18 17.58 4.63
CA GLU A 139 0.84 18.63 4.80
C GLU A 139 1.54 18.99 3.49
N ARG A 140 1.55 18.08 2.52
CA ARG A 140 2.11 18.28 1.17
C ARG A 140 1.07 18.63 0.11
N GLY A 141 -0.19 18.80 0.52
CA GLY A 141 -1.29 19.05 -0.40
C GLY A 141 -1.70 17.83 -1.23
N TRP A 142 -1.27 16.62 -0.83
CA TRP A 142 -1.61 15.36 -1.47
C TRP A 142 -2.86 14.74 -0.86
N THR A 143 -3.47 13.82 -1.58
CA THR A 143 -4.52 12.94 -1.07
C THR A 143 -3.91 11.60 -0.71
N SER A 144 -4.07 11.16 0.54
CA SER A 144 -3.70 9.80 0.93
C SER A 144 -4.69 8.82 0.31
N TYR A 145 -4.19 7.83 -0.43
CA TYR A 145 -4.99 6.79 -1.05
C TYR A 145 -4.23 5.46 -1.01
N GLY A 146 -4.96 4.37 -1.06
CA GLY A 146 -4.36 3.03 -1.08
C GLY A 146 -5.35 1.98 -1.55
N GLN A 147 -4.88 0.75 -1.70
CA GLN A 147 -5.67 -0.38 -2.12
C GLN A 147 -5.84 -1.36 -0.96
N ILE A 148 -7.02 -1.97 -0.88
CA ILE A 148 -7.38 -2.95 0.13
C ILE A 148 -7.83 -4.22 -0.59
N TYR A 149 -7.16 -5.34 -0.36
CA TYR A 149 -7.62 -6.63 -0.87
C TYR A 149 -9.04 -6.93 -0.43
N THR A 150 -9.86 -7.44 -1.35
CA THR A 150 -11.31 -7.60 -1.14
C THR A 150 -11.69 -8.51 0.02
N ASP A 151 -10.79 -9.35 0.49
CA ASP A 151 -10.94 -10.29 1.61
C ASP A 151 -10.26 -9.81 2.90
N ASN A 152 -9.63 -8.61 2.92
CA ASN A 152 -8.93 -8.08 4.07
C ASN A 152 -9.85 -7.26 5.00
N ASP A 153 -10.72 -7.94 5.75
CA ASP A 153 -11.65 -7.32 6.70
C ASP A 153 -10.96 -6.45 7.76
N ALA A 154 -9.74 -6.83 8.17
CA ALA A 154 -9.00 -6.09 9.17
C ALA A 154 -8.57 -4.71 8.64
N SER A 155 -8.12 -4.64 7.39
CA SER A 155 -7.80 -3.39 6.72
C SER A 155 -9.05 -2.54 6.50
N PHE A 156 -10.16 -3.12 6.04
CA PHE A 156 -11.43 -2.40 5.91
C PHE A 156 -11.90 -1.79 7.24
N ALA A 157 -11.80 -2.53 8.34
CA ALA A 157 -12.16 -2.02 9.67
C ALA A 157 -11.25 -0.86 10.10
N LEU A 158 -9.94 -0.97 9.86
CA LEU A 158 -8.96 0.07 10.15
C LEU A 158 -9.27 1.33 9.34
N GLN A 159 -9.37 1.22 8.02
CA GLN A 159 -9.62 2.34 7.11
C GLN A 159 -10.96 3.03 7.41
N GLY A 160 -12.02 2.26 7.68
CA GLY A 160 -13.33 2.80 8.09
C GLY A 160 -13.26 3.59 9.40
N SER A 161 -12.43 3.15 10.38
CA SER A 161 -12.23 3.87 11.65
C SER A 161 -11.52 5.22 11.49
N LEU A 162 -10.87 5.44 10.36
CA LEU A 162 -10.11 6.67 10.02
C LEU A 162 -10.91 7.62 9.13
N GLY A 163 -12.12 7.26 8.72
CA GLY A 163 -12.94 8.07 7.80
C GLY A 163 -12.50 7.96 6.35
N ILE A 164 -11.72 6.94 6.00
CA ILE A 164 -11.35 6.69 4.60
C ILE A 164 -12.57 6.21 3.83
N THR A 165 -12.84 6.87 2.72
CA THR A 165 -13.89 6.48 1.77
C THR A 165 -13.36 5.37 0.87
N VAL A 166 -14.05 4.23 0.84
CA VAL A 166 -13.66 3.06 0.03
C VAL A 166 -14.70 2.78 -1.04
N ASP A 167 -14.27 2.71 -2.29
CA ASP A 167 -15.10 2.24 -3.40
C ASP A 167 -15.16 0.70 -3.37
N ARG A 168 -16.26 0.16 -2.85
CA ARG A 168 -16.51 -1.29 -2.80
C ARG A 168 -17.26 -1.81 -4.02
N GLU A 169 -17.81 -0.92 -4.84
CA GLU A 169 -18.57 -1.27 -6.03
C GLU A 169 -17.65 -1.62 -7.20
N HIS A 170 -16.51 -0.95 -7.29
CA HIS A 170 -15.58 -1.11 -8.39
C HIS A 170 -14.21 -1.58 -7.88
N THR A 171 -13.85 -2.80 -8.27
CA THR A 171 -12.54 -3.35 -7.93
C THR A 171 -11.48 -2.97 -8.95
N LEU A 172 -10.24 -2.88 -8.48
CA LEU A 172 -9.03 -2.82 -9.28
C LEU A 172 -8.36 -4.20 -9.26
N SER A 173 -7.69 -4.55 -10.34
CA SER A 173 -6.82 -5.72 -10.39
C SER A 173 -5.49 -5.33 -11.04
N TRP A 174 -4.42 -5.77 -10.42
CA TRP A 174 -3.07 -5.62 -10.94
C TRP A 174 -2.78 -6.76 -11.91
N CYS A 175 -2.12 -6.48 -13.02
CA CYS A 175 -1.63 -7.49 -13.94
C CYS A 175 -0.12 -7.27 -14.09
N PHE A 176 0.66 -8.30 -13.82
CA PHE A 176 2.13 -8.24 -13.78
C PHE A 176 2.74 -9.08 -14.88
N ALA A 177 3.89 -8.67 -15.38
CA ALA A 177 4.71 -9.56 -16.18
C ALA A 177 5.09 -10.80 -15.35
N PRO A 178 5.05 -12.01 -15.92
CA PRO A 178 5.54 -13.20 -15.24
C PRO A 178 6.97 -12.95 -14.72
N GLU A 179 7.26 -13.44 -13.51
CA GLU A 179 8.63 -13.42 -13.01
C GLU A 179 9.49 -14.30 -13.95
N GLU A 180 10.60 -13.77 -14.44
CA GLU A 180 11.55 -14.54 -15.23
C GLU A 180 12.08 -15.68 -14.35
N ALA A 181 11.85 -16.94 -14.78
CA ALA A 181 12.21 -18.16 -14.06
C ALA A 181 13.73 -18.39 -14.04
#